data_e2b65d6da49566ae93300ad767cf94ec
#
_entry.id   e2b65d6da49566ae93300ad767cf94ec
#
_cell.length_a   1.000
_cell.length_b   1.000
_cell.length_c   1.000
_cell.angle_alpha   90.00
_cell.angle_beta   90.00
_cell.angle_gamma   90.00
#
_symmetry.space_group_name_H-M   'P 1'
#
loop_
_entity.id
_entity.type
_entity.pdbx_description
1 polymer ?
#
loop_
_entity_poly.entity_id
_entity_poly.type
_entity_poly.pdbx_seq_one_letter_code
_entity_poly.pdbx_strand_id
1 'polypeptide(L)'
;AKIIMSQHGDDIEYRARKFVNDNVKTVDDAILGAKDIIAEWVSESANARNRVRSIYARTASLVCKVVKGKELEGEKFSNYFNTEELLKRCASHRLLAMLRGEAEGVLKLNLKADDSEVLEKLYKMFVKGSGMSSRMVSSAIEDSYKRLIKPSIETEMMNAAKQEADRVAIDTFAQNLRQLLFAPPLGKRRVLAIDPGYRT
;
A
#
# COMPACT_ATOMS: atom_id res chain seq x y z
N ALA A 1 17.12 -18.28 14.80
CA ALA A 1 15.75 -18.01 14.32
C ALA A 1 14.78 -19.13 14.73
N LYS A 2 14.98 -20.39 14.30
CA LYS A 2 14.07 -21.53 14.63
C LYS A 2 13.86 -21.70 16.14
N ILE A 3 14.90 -21.50 16.95
CA ILE A 3 14.85 -21.61 18.42
C ILE A 3 13.95 -20.51 18.98
N ILE A 4 14.11 -19.25 18.53
CA ILE A 4 13.28 -18.14 18.96
C ILE A 4 11.83 -18.37 18.51
N MET A 5 11.62 -18.81 17.28
CA MET A 5 10.29 -19.06 16.71
C MET A 5 9.54 -20.22 17.39
N SER A 6 10.27 -21.20 17.95
CA SER A 6 9.64 -22.27 18.76
C SER A 6 8.99 -21.76 20.05
N GLN A 7 9.48 -20.65 20.57
CA GLN A 7 9.01 -19.98 21.80
C GLN A 7 9.03 -20.91 23.02
N HIS A 8 9.92 -21.91 23.00
CA HIS A 8 10.19 -22.82 24.12
C HIS A 8 11.55 -22.49 24.74
N GLY A 9 11.56 -21.98 25.96
CA GLY A 9 12.78 -21.70 26.74
C GLY A 9 13.28 -20.25 26.58
N ASP A 10 13.88 -19.78 27.69
CA ASP A 10 14.31 -18.39 27.84
C ASP A 10 15.82 -18.18 27.68
N ASP A 11 16.61 -19.25 27.47
CA ASP A 11 18.08 -19.17 27.42
C ASP A 11 18.63 -18.86 26.02
N ILE A 12 18.09 -17.80 25.42
CA ILE A 12 18.43 -17.41 24.04
C ILE A 12 19.84 -16.86 23.96
N GLU A 13 20.28 -16.08 24.95
CA GLU A 13 21.62 -15.50 24.95
C GLU A 13 22.71 -16.58 24.98
N TYR A 14 22.55 -17.59 25.87
CA TYR A 14 23.48 -18.72 25.90
C TYR A 14 23.55 -19.45 24.55
N ARG A 15 22.42 -19.67 23.92
CA ARG A 15 22.35 -20.33 22.60
C ARG A 15 22.92 -19.45 21.51
N ALA A 16 22.73 -18.12 21.56
CA ALA A 16 23.23 -17.16 20.60
C ALA A 16 24.78 -17.09 20.62
N ARG A 17 25.43 -17.28 21.78
CA ARG A 17 26.91 -17.34 21.89
C ARG A 17 27.55 -18.38 20.95
N LYS A 18 26.85 -19.44 20.62
CA LYS A 18 27.34 -20.50 19.71
C LYS A 18 27.40 -20.05 18.24
N PHE A 19 26.76 -18.93 17.91
CA PHE A 19 26.71 -18.39 16.55
C PHE A 19 27.61 -17.17 16.36
N VAL A 20 28.34 -16.77 17.40
CA VAL A 20 29.35 -15.71 17.30
C VAL A 20 30.55 -16.25 16.51
N ASN A 21 30.95 -15.55 15.47
CA ASN A 21 32.04 -15.84 14.57
C ASN A 21 32.60 -14.55 13.94
N ASP A 22 33.54 -14.66 12.99
CA ASP A 22 34.16 -13.50 12.35
C ASP A 22 33.14 -12.55 11.64
N ASN A 23 32.01 -13.06 11.17
CA ASN A 23 30.97 -12.28 10.52
C ASN A 23 29.90 -11.76 11.51
N VAL A 24 29.70 -12.45 12.64
CA VAL A 24 28.74 -12.12 13.69
C VAL A 24 29.52 -11.93 14.99
N LYS A 25 29.89 -10.69 15.29
CA LYS A 25 30.87 -10.38 16.32
C LYS A 25 30.33 -10.44 17.75
N THR A 26 29.03 -10.21 17.90
CA THR A 26 28.40 -10.14 19.23
C THR A 26 27.18 -11.07 19.32
N VAL A 27 26.77 -11.36 20.54
CA VAL A 27 25.54 -12.09 20.84
C VAL A 27 24.32 -11.31 20.34
N ASP A 28 24.36 -9.99 20.47
CA ASP A 28 23.28 -9.11 20.01
C ASP A 28 23.15 -9.12 18.49
N ASP A 29 24.27 -9.15 17.75
CA ASP A 29 24.26 -9.30 16.30
C ASP A 29 23.61 -10.63 15.87
N ALA A 30 23.93 -11.71 16.60
CA ALA A 30 23.34 -13.03 16.34
C ALA A 30 21.81 -13.03 16.59
N ILE A 31 21.36 -12.36 17.64
CA ILE A 31 19.94 -12.22 17.96
C ILE A 31 19.25 -11.34 16.93
N LEU A 32 19.85 -10.21 16.54
CA LEU A 32 19.32 -9.30 15.53
C LEU A 32 19.15 -10.02 14.20
N GLY A 33 20.19 -10.69 13.69
CA GLY A 33 20.09 -11.48 12.47
C GLY A 33 19.05 -12.59 12.55
N ALA A 34 18.88 -13.22 13.72
CA ALA A 34 17.81 -14.20 13.91
C ALA A 34 16.41 -13.56 13.85
N LYS A 35 16.23 -12.33 14.35
CA LYS A 35 14.96 -11.57 14.24
C LYS A 35 14.69 -11.17 12.79
N ASP A 36 15.71 -10.77 12.02
CA ASP A 36 15.58 -10.45 10.61
C ASP A 36 15.06 -11.65 9.81
N ILE A 37 15.64 -12.83 10.04
CA ILE A 37 15.18 -14.09 9.42
C ILE A 37 13.71 -14.39 9.80
N ILE A 38 13.31 -14.16 11.07
CA ILE A 38 11.92 -14.34 11.49
C ILE A 38 11.02 -13.34 10.79
N ALA A 39 11.46 -12.09 10.65
CA ALA A 39 10.72 -11.06 9.94
C ALA A 39 10.49 -11.43 8.47
N GLU A 40 11.48 -12.01 7.80
CA GLU A 40 11.36 -12.56 6.45
C GLU A 40 10.33 -13.70 6.39
N TRP A 41 10.44 -14.71 7.28
CA TRP A 41 9.47 -15.81 7.32
C TRP A 41 8.03 -15.34 7.53
N VAL A 42 7.82 -14.33 8.39
CA VAL A 42 6.50 -13.74 8.57
C VAL A 42 6.04 -13.05 7.30
N SER A 43 6.93 -12.30 6.63
CA SER A 43 6.62 -11.58 5.40
C SER A 43 6.31 -12.50 4.20
N GLU A 44 6.93 -13.68 4.15
CA GLU A 44 6.71 -14.70 3.12
C GLU A 44 5.47 -15.56 3.39
N SER A 45 4.93 -15.51 4.60
CA SER A 45 3.73 -16.27 4.96
C SER A 45 2.53 -15.82 4.15
N ALA A 46 2.02 -16.68 3.25
CA ALA A 46 0.82 -16.42 2.47
C ALA A 46 -0.39 -16.10 3.36
N ASN A 47 -0.53 -16.79 4.50
CA ASN A 47 -1.61 -16.55 5.45
C ASN A 47 -1.51 -15.16 6.10
N ALA A 48 -0.29 -14.73 6.49
CA ALA A 48 -0.06 -13.40 7.04
C ALA A 48 -0.40 -12.32 6.00
N ARG A 49 0.14 -12.43 4.78
CA ARG A 49 -0.15 -11.50 3.69
C ARG A 49 -1.64 -11.42 3.35
N ASN A 50 -2.32 -12.56 3.24
CA ASN A 50 -3.76 -12.60 2.97
C ASN A 50 -4.56 -11.93 4.09
N ARG A 51 -4.15 -12.10 5.34
CA ARG A 51 -4.81 -11.44 6.47
C ARG A 51 -4.65 -9.93 6.41
N VAL A 52 -3.44 -9.44 6.18
CA VAL A 52 -3.16 -8.01 6.03
C VAL A 52 -3.92 -7.45 4.84
N ARG A 53 -3.86 -8.10 3.68
CA ARG A 53 -4.61 -7.72 2.47
C ARG A 53 -6.11 -7.57 2.74
N SER A 54 -6.70 -8.52 3.46
CA SER A 54 -8.12 -8.49 3.82
C SER A 54 -8.48 -7.29 4.72
N ILE A 55 -7.60 -6.91 5.65
CA ILE A 55 -7.81 -5.73 6.49
C ILE A 55 -7.73 -4.46 5.63
N TYR A 56 -6.68 -4.33 4.81
CA TYR A 56 -6.51 -3.19 3.91
C TYR A 56 -7.69 -3.03 2.95
N ALA A 57 -8.13 -4.10 2.31
CA ALA A 57 -9.29 -4.06 1.39
C ALA A 57 -10.56 -3.54 2.07
N ARG A 58 -10.69 -3.73 3.38
CA ARG A 58 -11.86 -3.30 4.14
C ARG A 58 -11.73 -1.90 4.69
N THR A 59 -10.55 -1.51 5.19
CA THR A 59 -10.35 -0.33 6.05
C THR A 59 -9.38 0.70 5.50
N ALA A 60 -8.61 0.39 4.45
CA ALA A 60 -7.61 1.33 3.97
C ALA A 60 -8.27 2.60 3.40
N SER A 61 -7.81 3.75 3.90
CA SER A 61 -8.14 5.07 3.41
C SER A 61 -7.06 5.58 2.47
N LEU A 62 -7.47 6.18 1.36
CA LEU A 62 -6.62 6.95 0.47
C LEU A 62 -6.49 8.36 1.04
N VAL A 63 -5.29 8.74 1.42
CA VAL A 63 -4.97 10.09 1.92
C VAL A 63 -4.26 10.84 0.81
N CYS A 64 -4.85 11.95 0.38
CA CYS A 64 -4.28 12.84 -0.62
C CYS A 64 -3.88 14.15 0.05
N LYS A 65 -2.63 14.57 -0.12
CA LYS A 65 -2.11 15.84 0.40
C LYS A 65 -1.48 16.64 -0.73
N VAL A 66 -1.64 17.95 -0.69
CA VAL A 66 -0.87 18.85 -1.56
C VAL A 66 0.58 18.88 -1.12
N VAL A 67 1.50 18.90 -2.07
CA VAL A 67 2.93 19.09 -1.81
C VAL A 67 3.17 20.55 -1.39
N LYS A 68 3.84 20.73 -0.26
CA LYS A 68 4.07 22.08 0.30
C LYS A 68 4.72 23.00 -0.73
N GLY A 69 4.11 24.17 -0.93
CA GLY A 69 4.56 25.18 -1.90
C GLY A 69 4.08 24.94 -3.34
N LYS A 70 3.25 23.92 -3.57
CA LYS A 70 2.67 23.59 -4.88
C LYS A 70 1.18 23.93 -4.99
N GLU A 71 0.64 24.67 -4.04
CA GLU A 71 -0.79 24.98 -3.94
C GLU A 71 -1.28 25.77 -5.18
N LEU A 72 -0.51 26.76 -5.65
CA LEU A 72 -0.84 27.55 -6.83
C LEU A 72 -0.71 26.75 -8.14
N GLU A 73 0.39 25.99 -8.28
CA GLU A 73 0.58 25.13 -9.46
C GLU A 73 -0.49 24.05 -9.55
N GLY A 74 -1.01 23.63 -8.39
CA GLY A 74 -1.99 22.57 -8.24
C GLY A 74 -3.44 23.03 -8.21
N GLU A 75 -3.77 24.28 -8.52
CA GLU A 75 -5.13 24.82 -8.41
C GLU A 75 -6.19 23.92 -9.08
N LYS A 76 -5.88 23.33 -10.22
CA LYS A 76 -6.75 22.38 -10.93
C LYS A 76 -7.06 21.11 -10.15
N PHE A 77 -6.26 20.78 -9.12
CA PHE A 77 -6.46 19.65 -8.21
C PHE A 77 -6.94 20.06 -6.82
N SER A 78 -7.31 21.30 -6.61
CA SER A 78 -7.70 21.87 -5.29
C SER A 78 -8.79 21.06 -4.59
N ASN A 79 -9.72 20.46 -5.34
CA ASN A 79 -10.77 19.59 -4.81
C ASN A 79 -10.26 18.30 -4.12
N TYR A 80 -8.98 17.98 -4.30
CA TYR A 80 -8.34 16.79 -3.71
C TYR A 80 -7.34 17.13 -2.62
N PHE A 81 -7.14 18.43 -2.34
CA PHE A 81 -6.20 18.87 -1.31
C PHE A 81 -6.67 18.39 0.08
N ASN A 82 -5.76 17.70 0.78
CA ASN A 82 -5.96 17.24 2.15
C ASN A 82 -7.26 16.42 2.34
N THR A 83 -7.57 15.55 1.38
CA THR A 83 -8.72 14.65 1.46
C THR A 83 -8.32 13.27 1.99
N GLU A 84 -9.23 12.64 2.71
CA GLU A 84 -9.12 11.24 3.16
C GLU A 84 -10.45 10.54 2.88
N GLU A 85 -10.41 9.44 2.13
CA GLU A 85 -11.58 8.63 1.83
C GLU A 85 -11.23 7.14 1.76
N LEU A 86 -12.17 6.25 2.06
CA LEU A 86 -11.93 4.81 1.94
C LEU A 86 -11.61 4.45 0.49
N LEU A 87 -10.48 3.74 0.26
CA LEU A 87 -10.05 3.34 -1.08
C LEU A 87 -11.14 2.60 -1.85
N LYS A 88 -11.86 1.69 -1.20
CA LYS A 88 -12.97 0.92 -1.80
C LYS A 88 -14.19 1.75 -2.20
N ARG A 89 -14.30 3.01 -1.75
CA ARG A 89 -15.37 3.94 -2.07
C ARG A 89 -14.91 5.06 -2.99
N CYS A 90 -13.61 5.17 -3.23
CA CYS A 90 -13.07 6.18 -4.11
C CYS A 90 -13.53 5.92 -5.55
N ALA A 91 -14.23 6.89 -6.14
CA ALA A 91 -14.68 6.77 -7.52
C ALA A 91 -13.49 6.76 -8.49
N SER A 92 -13.56 5.95 -9.55
CA SER A 92 -12.48 5.74 -10.52
C SER A 92 -11.93 7.05 -11.08
N HIS A 93 -12.80 7.99 -11.49
CA HIS A 93 -12.37 9.27 -12.03
C HIS A 93 -11.64 10.15 -11.00
N ARG A 94 -12.01 10.06 -9.71
CA ARG A 94 -11.33 10.78 -8.63
C ARG A 94 -9.93 10.20 -8.39
N LEU A 95 -9.82 8.87 -8.31
CA LEU A 95 -8.54 8.19 -8.15
C LEU A 95 -7.58 8.54 -9.30
N LEU A 96 -8.06 8.48 -10.54
CA LEU A 96 -7.23 8.83 -11.72
C LEU A 96 -6.80 10.30 -11.71
N ALA A 97 -7.68 11.22 -11.29
CA ALA A 97 -7.33 12.64 -11.15
C ALA A 97 -6.26 12.86 -10.07
N MET A 98 -6.38 12.20 -8.90
CA MET A 98 -5.39 12.28 -7.84
C MET A 98 -4.04 11.68 -8.27
N LEU A 99 -4.04 10.53 -8.95
CA LEU A 99 -2.82 9.91 -9.50
C LEU A 99 -2.15 10.80 -10.55
N ARG A 100 -2.92 11.52 -11.37
CA ARG A 100 -2.38 12.52 -12.30
C ARG A 100 -1.71 13.67 -11.54
N GLY A 101 -2.35 14.19 -10.49
CA GLY A 101 -1.76 15.23 -9.65
C GLY A 101 -0.48 14.79 -8.96
N GLU A 102 -0.38 13.51 -8.59
CA GLU A 102 0.85 12.92 -8.05
C GLU A 102 1.94 12.80 -9.12
N ALA A 103 1.61 12.36 -10.33
CA ALA A 103 2.55 12.28 -11.45
C ALA A 103 3.07 13.68 -11.87
N GLU A 104 2.26 14.73 -11.71
CA GLU A 104 2.67 16.12 -11.93
C GLU A 104 3.46 16.70 -10.74
N GLY A 105 3.67 15.94 -9.66
CA GLY A 105 4.43 16.36 -8.48
C GLY A 105 3.72 17.39 -7.59
N VAL A 106 2.41 17.54 -7.74
CA VAL A 106 1.57 18.49 -6.99
C VAL A 106 0.89 17.83 -5.79
N LEU A 107 0.49 16.59 -5.95
CA LEU A 107 -0.15 15.81 -4.90
C LEU A 107 0.79 14.71 -4.41
N LYS A 108 0.55 14.25 -3.20
CA LYS A 108 1.15 13.05 -2.60
C LYS A 108 0.06 12.14 -2.09
N LEU A 109 0.04 10.90 -2.56
CA LEU A 109 -0.92 9.90 -2.18
C LEU A 109 -0.29 8.90 -1.21
N ASN A 110 -1.03 8.52 -0.19
CA ASN A 110 -0.63 7.47 0.74
C ASN A 110 -1.85 6.64 1.11
N LEU A 111 -1.65 5.35 1.36
CA LEU A 111 -2.66 4.53 2.01
C LEU A 111 -2.45 4.56 3.52
N LYS A 112 -3.56 4.58 4.25
CA LYS A 112 -3.58 4.53 5.71
C LYS A 112 -4.54 3.43 6.14
N ALA A 113 -4.03 2.48 6.92
CA ALA A 113 -4.84 1.44 7.56
C ALA A 113 -4.62 1.49 9.07
N ASP A 114 -5.42 0.74 9.82
CA ASP A 114 -5.22 0.60 11.25
C ASP A 114 -4.10 -0.42 11.52
N ASP A 115 -2.89 0.12 11.73
CA ASP A 115 -1.71 -0.67 12.05
C ASP A 115 -1.91 -1.52 13.32
N SER A 116 -2.73 -1.05 14.27
CA SER A 116 -3.01 -1.76 15.53
C SER A 116 -3.82 -3.03 15.27
N GLU A 117 -4.85 -2.95 14.43
CA GLU A 117 -5.66 -4.12 14.03
C GLU A 117 -4.78 -5.15 13.30
N VAL A 118 -3.93 -4.68 12.40
CA VAL A 118 -3.03 -5.56 11.63
C VAL A 118 -2.08 -6.30 12.57
N LEU A 119 -1.38 -5.57 13.45
CA LEU A 119 -0.42 -6.15 14.38
C LEU A 119 -1.10 -7.14 15.35
N GLU A 120 -2.29 -6.81 15.88
CA GLU A 120 -3.04 -7.73 16.73
C GLU A 120 -3.32 -9.06 16.03
N LYS A 121 -3.71 -9.04 14.77
CA LYS A 121 -3.97 -10.27 14.00
C LYS A 121 -2.70 -11.05 13.73
N LEU A 122 -1.59 -10.38 13.39
CA LEU A 122 -0.30 -11.03 13.20
C LEU A 122 0.22 -11.65 14.51
N TYR A 123 0.11 -10.95 15.62
CA TYR A 123 0.47 -11.52 16.94
C TYR A 123 -0.34 -12.78 17.25
N LYS A 124 -1.65 -12.79 17.04
CA LYS A 124 -2.50 -13.97 17.24
C LYS A 124 -2.09 -15.17 16.37
N MET A 125 -1.43 -14.93 15.23
CA MET A 125 -0.98 -16.00 14.32
C MET A 125 0.35 -16.60 14.76
N PHE A 126 1.27 -15.80 15.28
CA PHE A 126 2.66 -16.22 15.46
C PHE A 126 3.13 -16.23 16.91
N VAL A 127 2.54 -15.47 17.80
CA VAL A 127 2.95 -15.38 19.22
C VAL A 127 2.19 -16.41 20.04
N LYS A 128 2.93 -17.28 20.75
CA LYS A 128 2.35 -18.40 21.49
C LYS A 128 2.45 -18.29 23.01
N GLY A 129 3.11 -17.28 23.54
CA GLY A 129 3.33 -17.12 24.98
C GLY A 129 3.74 -15.71 25.35
N SER A 130 4.28 -15.53 26.55
CA SER A 130 4.69 -14.23 27.12
C SER A 130 6.17 -14.14 27.50
N GLY A 131 6.94 -15.22 27.29
CA GLY A 131 8.38 -15.30 27.61
C GLY A 131 9.24 -14.38 26.73
N MET A 132 10.56 -14.42 26.98
CA MET A 132 11.54 -13.60 26.24
C MET A 132 11.51 -13.90 24.75
N SER A 133 11.46 -15.19 24.36
CA SER A 133 11.33 -15.61 22.96
C SER A 133 10.10 -15.03 22.30
N SER A 134 8.95 -15.04 22.99
CA SER A 134 7.69 -14.48 22.45
C SER A 134 7.78 -12.98 22.23
N ARG A 135 8.46 -12.24 23.13
CA ARG A 135 8.73 -10.79 22.94
C ARG A 135 9.63 -10.53 21.74
N MET A 136 10.64 -11.38 21.54
CA MET A 136 11.51 -11.29 20.35
C MET A 136 10.74 -11.55 19.05
N VAL A 137 9.85 -12.55 19.04
CA VAL A 137 8.96 -12.83 17.90
C VAL A 137 8.03 -11.63 17.65
N SER A 138 7.43 -11.04 18.71
CA SER A 138 6.59 -9.86 18.56
C SER A 138 7.34 -8.69 17.92
N SER A 139 8.56 -8.41 18.40
CA SER A 139 9.41 -7.37 17.81
C SER A 139 9.78 -7.67 16.35
N ALA A 140 10.03 -8.94 15.98
CA ALA A 140 10.29 -9.32 14.61
C ALA A 140 9.04 -9.19 13.71
N ILE A 141 7.85 -9.43 14.25
CA ILE A 141 6.56 -9.21 13.55
C ILE A 141 6.36 -7.73 13.25
N GLU A 142 6.63 -6.84 14.22
CA GLU A 142 6.52 -5.40 14.00
C GLU A 142 7.46 -4.91 12.89
N ASP A 143 8.71 -5.38 12.91
CA ASP A 143 9.67 -5.07 11.87
C ASP A 143 9.23 -5.62 10.51
N SER A 144 8.83 -6.91 10.46
CA SER A 144 8.28 -7.54 9.25
C SER A 144 7.12 -6.74 8.68
N TYR A 145 6.17 -6.33 9.53
CA TYR A 145 5.03 -5.55 9.09
C TYR A 145 5.47 -4.18 8.54
N LYS A 146 6.23 -3.41 9.32
CA LYS A 146 6.58 -2.03 8.95
C LYS A 146 7.50 -1.96 7.74
N ARG A 147 8.48 -2.84 7.66
CA ARG A 147 9.55 -2.79 6.65
C ARG A 147 9.23 -3.60 5.39
N LEU A 148 8.56 -4.74 5.51
CA LEU A 148 8.38 -5.69 4.41
C LEU A 148 6.93 -5.78 3.93
N ILE A 149 5.97 -6.05 4.83
CA ILE A 149 4.59 -6.34 4.43
C ILE A 149 3.84 -5.06 4.04
N LYS A 150 3.88 -4.04 4.89
CA LYS A 150 3.11 -2.80 4.71
C LYS A 150 3.40 -2.12 3.36
N PRO A 151 4.66 -1.80 3.00
CA PRO A 151 4.95 -1.13 1.73
C PRO A 151 4.54 -1.97 0.52
N SER A 152 4.73 -3.30 0.62
CA SER A 152 4.35 -4.23 -0.44
C SER A 152 2.84 -4.29 -0.65
N ILE A 153 2.06 -4.38 0.43
CA ILE A 153 0.59 -4.43 0.36
C ILE A 153 0.03 -3.07 -0.10
N GLU A 154 0.56 -1.95 0.38
CA GLU A 154 0.15 -0.62 -0.06
C GLU A 154 0.35 -0.46 -1.57
N THR A 155 1.50 -0.86 -2.11
CA THR A 155 1.78 -0.84 -3.55
C THR A 155 0.83 -1.77 -4.32
N GLU A 156 0.61 -2.98 -3.83
CA GLU A 156 -0.32 -3.94 -4.44
C GLU A 156 -1.75 -3.38 -4.51
N MET A 157 -2.24 -2.81 -3.42
CA MET A 157 -3.59 -2.24 -3.33
C MET A 157 -3.77 -1.03 -4.25
N MET A 158 -2.78 -0.13 -4.29
CA MET A 158 -2.82 1.03 -5.19
C MET A 158 -2.80 0.62 -6.65
N ASN A 159 -1.95 -0.35 -7.02
CA ASN A 159 -1.90 -0.86 -8.38
C ASN A 159 -3.21 -1.53 -8.79
N ALA A 160 -3.81 -2.34 -7.92
CA ALA A 160 -5.10 -2.97 -8.18
C ALA A 160 -6.23 -1.92 -8.35
N ALA A 161 -6.26 -0.92 -7.46
CA ALA A 161 -7.25 0.16 -7.55
C ALA A 161 -7.07 0.99 -8.84
N LYS A 162 -5.81 1.29 -9.23
CA LYS A 162 -5.50 1.98 -10.47
C LYS A 162 -5.96 1.18 -11.69
N GLN A 163 -5.63 -0.12 -11.75
CA GLN A 163 -6.04 -0.99 -12.87
C GLN A 163 -7.56 -1.03 -13.04
N GLU A 164 -8.30 -1.13 -11.93
CA GLU A 164 -9.77 -1.11 -12.00
C GLU A 164 -10.30 0.26 -12.44
N ALA A 165 -9.69 1.35 -11.96
CA ALA A 165 -10.07 2.69 -12.39
C ALA A 165 -9.78 2.95 -13.88
N ASP A 166 -8.63 2.49 -14.39
CA ASP A 166 -8.28 2.54 -15.81
C ASP A 166 -9.29 1.73 -16.66
N ARG A 167 -9.66 0.51 -16.22
CA ARG A 167 -10.66 -0.32 -16.89
C ARG A 167 -12.00 0.40 -17.02
N VAL A 168 -12.51 0.95 -15.91
CA VAL A 168 -13.78 1.69 -15.92
C VAL A 168 -13.73 2.90 -16.83
N ALA A 169 -12.59 3.64 -16.84
CA ALA A 169 -12.42 4.80 -17.71
C ALA A 169 -12.43 4.42 -19.19
N ILE A 170 -11.72 3.34 -19.56
CA ILE A 170 -11.68 2.82 -20.94
C ILE A 170 -13.07 2.35 -21.37
N ASP A 171 -13.79 1.62 -20.54
CA ASP A 171 -15.14 1.14 -20.84
C ASP A 171 -16.11 2.33 -21.07
N THR A 172 -16.02 3.35 -20.21
CA THR A 172 -16.83 4.57 -20.35
C THR A 172 -16.51 5.32 -21.64
N PHE A 173 -15.22 5.46 -21.96
CA PHE A 173 -14.77 6.09 -23.21
C PHE A 173 -15.27 5.31 -24.43
N ALA A 174 -15.14 3.99 -24.44
CA ALA A 174 -15.60 3.13 -25.53
C ALA A 174 -17.11 3.26 -25.76
N GLN A 175 -17.90 3.32 -24.67
CA GLN A 175 -19.35 3.51 -24.77
C GLN A 175 -19.69 4.89 -25.37
N ASN A 176 -19.06 5.97 -24.90
CA ASN A 176 -19.29 7.32 -25.41
C ASN A 176 -18.87 7.43 -26.88
N LEU A 177 -17.72 6.88 -27.25
CA LEU A 177 -17.26 6.85 -28.63
C LEU A 177 -18.24 6.10 -29.52
N ARG A 178 -18.74 4.93 -29.08
CA ARG A 178 -19.75 4.17 -29.80
C ARG A 178 -21.03 4.99 -30.04
N GLN A 179 -21.51 5.68 -29.01
CA GLN A 179 -22.69 6.54 -29.16
C GLN A 179 -22.48 7.68 -30.19
N LEU A 180 -21.28 8.29 -30.19
CA LEU A 180 -20.96 9.32 -31.17
C LEU A 180 -20.88 8.77 -32.60
N LEU A 181 -20.24 7.60 -32.78
CA LEU A 181 -20.08 7.00 -34.11
C LEU A 181 -21.40 6.48 -34.71
N PHE A 182 -22.36 6.08 -33.87
CA PHE A 182 -23.69 5.62 -34.29
C PHE A 182 -24.76 6.72 -34.17
N ALA A 183 -24.38 7.97 -33.89
CA ALA A 183 -25.32 9.09 -33.90
C ALA A 183 -25.91 9.26 -35.32
N PRO A 184 -27.21 9.61 -35.46
CA PRO A 184 -27.81 9.85 -36.74
C PRO A 184 -27.09 10.95 -37.52
N PRO A 185 -26.86 10.82 -38.83
CA PRO A 185 -26.20 11.86 -39.62
C PRO A 185 -27.03 13.14 -39.62
N LEU A 186 -26.35 14.27 -39.54
CA LEU A 186 -26.95 15.61 -39.49
C LEU A 186 -27.82 15.96 -40.73
N GLY A 187 -27.71 15.18 -41.78
CA GLY A 187 -28.33 15.42 -43.07
C GLY A 187 -27.67 16.62 -43.81
N LYS A 188 -28.33 17.10 -44.84
CA LYS A 188 -27.82 18.25 -45.64
C LYS A 188 -28.03 19.55 -44.89
N ARG A 189 -27.08 19.95 -44.07
CA ARG A 189 -27.08 21.25 -43.33
C ARG A 189 -25.77 21.98 -43.57
N ARG A 190 -25.83 23.32 -43.50
CA ARG A 190 -24.58 24.13 -43.46
C ARG A 190 -24.04 24.03 -42.02
N VAL A 191 -22.81 23.62 -41.87
CA VAL A 191 -22.14 23.46 -40.59
C VAL A 191 -20.89 24.32 -40.54
N LEU A 192 -20.75 25.11 -39.48
CA LEU A 192 -19.50 25.76 -39.12
C LEU A 192 -18.92 24.96 -37.92
N ALA A 193 -17.77 24.39 -38.07
CA ALA A 193 -17.02 23.74 -37.02
C ALA A 193 -15.86 24.61 -36.55
N ILE A 194 -15.74 24.85 -35.25
CA ILE A 194 -14.62 25.60 -34.66
C ILE A 194 -13.90 24.65 -33.70
N ASP A 195 -12.63 24.41 -34.00
CA ASP A 195 -11.72 23.67 -33.12
C ASP A 195 -10.62 24.64 -32.65
N PRO A 196 -10.77 25.22 -31.43
CA PRO A 196 -9.87 26.30 -30.99
C PRO A 196 -8.46 25.85 -30.70
N GLY A 197 -8.16 24.56 -30.72
CA GLY A 197 -6.85 24.05 -30.37
C GLY A 197 -6.45 24.29 -28.91
N TYR A 198 -5.28 23.76 -28.52
CA TYR A 198 -4.80 23.88 -27.13
C TYR A 198 -4.09 25.22 -26.84
N ARG A 199 -3.83 26.04 -27.84
CA ARG A 199 -3.17 27.35 -27.70
C ARG A 199 -3.93 28.40 -28.53
N THR A 200 -4.78 29.12 -27.87
CA THR A 200 -5.31 30.40 -28.30
C THR A 200 -4.80 31.48 -27.38
#